data_03503372f06e48cd702078a15a23a0b0
#
_entry.id   03503372f06e48cd702078a15a23a0b0
#
_cell.length_a   1.000
_cell.length_b   1.000
_cell.length_c   1.000
_cell.angle_alpha   90.00
_cell.angle_beta   90.00
_cell.angle_gamma   90.00
#
_symmetry.space_group_name_H-M   'P 1'
#
loop_
_entity.id
_entity.type
_entity.pdbx_description
1 polymer ?
#
loop_
_entity_poly.entity_id
_entity_poly.type
_entity_poly.pdbx_seq_one_letter_code
_entity_poly.pdbx_strand_id
1 'polypeptide(L)'
;MIKNNEFYDFLEKMGSLIAETFGSKCEVVISDLNCPESTILAIFNNHVTGRNVGDPLTPQALERVRSSADGYYINYRDSKGGRTLKTSTISCEMGGLNLAFCINYDCSNLDQFF
;
A
#
# COMPACT_ATOMS: atom_id res chain seq x y z
N MET A 1 -15.77 8.67 6.44
CA MET A 1 -14.91 8.41 7.59
C MET A 1 -14.97 6.97 8.02
N ILE A 2 -13.84 6.43 8.41
CA ILE A 2 -13.74 4.99 8.70
C ILE A 2 -13.63 4.79 10.21
N LYS A 3 -14.34 5.60 10.97
CA LYS A 3 -14.36 5.47 12.43
C LYS A 3 -15.17 4.23 12.81
N ASN A 4 -14.72 3.53 13.85
CA ASN A 4 -15.42 2.39 14.45
C ASN A 4 -15.64 1.25 13.45
N ASN A 5 -14.79 1.13 12.45
CA ASN A 5 -14.84 0.00 11.51
C ASN A 5 -13.80 -1.03 11.93
N GLU A 6 -14.27 -2.18 12.37
CA GLU A 6 -13.38 -3.23 12.89
C GLU A 6 -12.46 -3.79 11.82
N PHE A 7 -12.93 -3.87 10.59
CA PHE A 7 -12.09 -4.35 9.49
C PHE A 7 -10.94 -3.39 9.23
N TYR A 8 -11.24 -2.09 9.15
CA TYR A 8 -10.20 -1.09 8.97
C TYR A 8 -9.21 -1.07 10.13
N ASP A 9 -9.72 -1.15 11.36
CA ASP A 9 -8.87 -1.16 12.54
C ASP A 9 -7.90 -2.34 12.52
N PHE A 10 -8.38 -3.50 12.07
CA PHE A 10 -7.53 -4.68 11.94
C PHE A 10 -6.45 -4.47 10.87
N LEU A 11 -6.82 -3.91 9.73
CA LEU A 11 -5.84 -3.62 8.67
C LEU A 11 -4.79 -2.64 9.14
N GLU A 12 -5.18 -1.62 9.90
CA GLU A 12 -4.24 -0.63 10.42
C GLU A 12 -3.25 -1.28 11.37
N LYS A 13 -3.72 -2.15 12.25
CA LYS A 13 -2.84 -2.90 13.14
C LYS A 13 -1.91 -3.82 12.37
N MET A 14 -2.41 -4.50 11.35
CA MET A 14 -1.58 -5.34 10.50
C MET A 14 -0.51 -4.53 9.79
N GLY A 15 -0.88 -3.37 9.28
CA GLY A 15 0.09 -2.49 8.61
C GLY A 15 1.22 -2.08 9.52
N SER A 16 0.88 -1.67 10.73
CA SER A 16 1.89 -1.31 11.73
C SER A 16 2.78 -2.50 12.08
N LEU A 17 2.16 -3.66 12.29
CA LEU A 17 2.90 -4.89 12.62
C LEU A 17 3.92 -5.24 11.55
N ILE A 18 3.48 -5.21 10.30
CA ILE A 18 4.36 -5.57 9.17
C ILE A 18 5.50 -4.56 9.04
N ALA A 19 5.17 -3.28 9.07
CA ALA A 19 6.18 -2.23 8.90
C ALA A 19 7.22 -2.27 10.01
N GLU A 20 6.80 -2.48 11.26
CA GLU A 20 7.75 -2.56 12.36
C GLU A 20 8.57 -3.83 12.33
N THR A 21 7.96 -4.95 11.95
CA THR A 21 8.66 -6.23 11.91
C THR A 21 9.78 -6.22 10.87
N PHE A 22 9.50 -5.67 9.69
CA PHE A 22 10.46 -5.68 8.59
C PHE A 22 11.35 -4.44 8.55
N GLY A 23 11.01 -3.41 9.33
CA GLY A 23 11.89 -2.27 9.53
C GLY A 23 11.72 -1.17 8.49
N SER A 24 12.67 -0.23 8.52
CA SER A 24 12.55 1.06 7.84
C SER A 24 12.46 0.98 6.32
N LYS A 25 12.79 -0.15 5.73
CA LYS A 25 12.68 -0.33 4.27
C LYS A 25 11.33 -0.83 3.83
N CYS A 26 10.45 -1.16 4.78
CA CYS A 26 9.14 -1.73 4.49
C CYS A 26 8.07 -0.68 4.77
N GLU A 27 7.42 -0.22 3.71
CA GLU A 27 6.31 0.71 3.81
C GLU A 27 5.00 -0.04 3.63
N VAL A 28 4.01 0.29 4.44
CA VAL A 28 2.66 -0.23 4.26
C VAL A 28 1.70 0.93 4.04
N VAL A 29 0.84 0.81 3.05
CA VAL A 29 -0.12 1.85 2.67
C VAL A 29 -1.52 1.26 2.66
N ILE A 30 -2.46 1.94 3.30
CA ILE A 30 -3.88 1.59 3.23
C ILE A 30 -4.59 2.72 2.50
N SER A 31 -5.30 2.37 1.44
CA SER A 31 -5.91 3.35 0.54
C SER A 31 -7.41 3.12 0.41
N ASP A 32 -8.16 4.22 0.30
CA ASP A 32 -9.59 4.18 0.05
C ASP A 32 -9.82 4.34 -1.46
N LEU A 33 -10.25 3.25 -2.10
CA LEU A 33 -10.43 3.24 -3.55
C LEU A 33 -11.67 4.01 -4.00
N ASN A 34 -12.53 4.43 -3.06
CA ASN A 34 -13.68 5.26 -3.36
C ASN A 34 -13.35 6.76 -3.37
N CYS A 35 -12.12 7.12 -3.01
CA CYS A 35 -11.68 8.52 -2.92
C CYS A 35 -10.38 8.74 -3.70
N PRO A 36 -10.44 8.78 -5.03
CA PRO A 36 -9.21 8.80 -5.83
C PRO A 36 -8.35 10.05 -5.64
N GLU A 37 -8.95 11.18 -5.24
CA GLU A 37 -8.20 12.42 -5.04
C GLU A 37 -7.49 12.48 -3.69
N SER A 38 -7.90 11.67 -2.73
CA SER A 38 -7.35 11.68 -1.37
C SER A 38 -7.38 10.27 -0.83
N THR A 39 -6.58 9.41 -1.44
CA THR A 39 -6.74 7.98 -1.33
C THR A 39 -6.09 7.39 -0.08
N ILE A 40 -4.92 7.89 0.32
CA ILE A 40 -4.16 7.26 1.40
C ILE A 40 -4.80 7.59 2.75
N LEU A 41 -5.25 6.54 3.44
CA LEU A 41 -5.84 6.64 4.77
C LEU A 41 -4.80 6.47 5.87
N ALA A 42 -3.84 5.58 5.68
CA ALA A 42 -2.77 5.32 6.63
C ALA A 42 -1.54 4.89 5.87
N ILE A 43 -0.39 5.26 6.39
CA ILE A 43 0.89 4.89 5.80
C ILE A 43 1.91 4.74 6.91
N PHE A 44 2.70 3.68 6.85
CA PHE A 44 3.73 3.35 7.82
C PHE A 44 5.07 3.32 7.10
N ASN A 45 6.09 3.94 7.68
CA ASN A 45 7.42 4.11 7.07
C ASN A 45 7.34 4.86 5.74
N ASN A 46 6.64 5.98 5.75
CA ASN A 46 6.32 6.73 4.52
C ASN A 46 7.55 7.35 3.84
N HIS A 47 8.70 7.35 4.49
CA HIS A 47 9.93 7.83 3.87
C HIS A 47 10.35 6.97 2.67
N VAL A 48 9.85 5.74 2.55
CA VAL A 48 10.18 4.86 1.43
C VAL A 48 9.72 5.48 0.10
N THR A 49 8.47 5.95 0.04
CA THR A 49 7.95 6.61 -1.17
C THR A 49 7.84 8.12 -1.05
N GLY A 50 7.90 8.65 0.16
CA GLY A 50 7.72 10.08 0.42
C GLY A 50 6.27 10.54 0.38
N ARG A 51 5.31 9.62 0.34
CA ARG A 51 3.90 9.97 0.30
C ARG A 51 3.34 10.15 1.71
N ASN A 52 2.17 10.77 1.80
CA ASN A 52 1.53 11.10 3.06
C ASN A 52 0.06 10.74 3.04
N VAL A 53 -0.54 10.66 4.24
CA VAL A 53 -1.99 10.53 4.37
C VAL A 53 -2.66 11.64 3.59
N GLY A 54 -3.67 11.29 2.82
CA GLY A 54 -4.42 12.24 1.99
C GLY A 54 -3.92 12.33 0.56
N ASP A 55 -2.76 11.76 0.25
CA ASP A 55 -2.25 11.78 -1.12
C ASP A 55 -3.04 10.82 -2.01
N PRO A 56 -3.13 11.11 -3.31
CA PRO A 56 -3.81 10.20 -4.24
C PRO A 56 -2.94 8.99 -4.57
N LEU A 57 -3.56 7.92 -5.07
CA LEU A 57 -2.83 6.84 -5.68
C LEU A 57 -2.19 7.31 -6.98
N THR A 58 -1.03 6.74 -7.30
CA THR A 58 -0.44 6.99 -8.61
C THR A 58 -1.30 6.35 -9.69
N PRO A 59 -1.28 6.87 -10.93
CA PRO A 59 -2.01 6.24 -12.03
C PRO A 59 -1.64 4.77 -12.24
N GLN A 60 -0.36 4.43 -12.07
CA GLN A 60 0.11 3.06 -12.22
C GLN A 60 -0.47 2.14 -11.15
N ALA A 61 -0.49 2.60 -9.90
CA ALA A 61 -1.04 1.81 -8.80
C ALA A 61 -2.53 1.58 -9.00
N LEU A 62 -3.25 2.61 -9.40
CA LEU A 62 -4.69 2.51 -9.65
C LEU A 62 -4.99 1.55 -10.79
N GLU A 63 -4.21 1.60 -11.86
CA GLU A 63 -4.37 0.70 -13.00
C GLU A 63 -4.16 -0.76 -12.59
N ARG A 64 -3.13 -1.03 -11.78
CA ARG A 64 -2.86 -2.38 -11.30
C ARG A 64 -4.01 -2.94 -10.47
N VAL A 65 -4.55 -2.12 -9.58
CA VAL A 65 -5.69 -2.54 -8.76
C VAL A 65 -6.90 -2.85 -9.63
N ARG A 66 -7.18 -2.00 -10.62
CA ARG A 66 -8.34 -2.15 -11.50
C ARG A 66 -8.22 -3.32 -12.44
N SER A 67 -7.02 -3.64 -12.90
CA SER A 67 -6.82 -4.71 -13.88
C SER A 67 -6.65 -6.08 -13.24
N SER A 68 -6.53 -6.16 -11.92
CA SER A 68 -6.41 -7.42 -11.22
C SER A 68 -7.80 -8.05 -11.08
N ALA A 69 -7.98 -9.23 -11.66
CA ALA A 69 -9.28 -9.91 -11.70
C ALA A 69 -9.78 -10.29 -10.30
N ASP A 70 -8.86 -10.58 -9.38
CA ASP A 70 -9.18 -10.99 -8.02
C ASP A 70 -8.70 -9.99 -6.98
N GLY A 71 -8.31 -8.78 -7.39
CA GLY A 71 -7.83 -7.75 -6.48
C GLY A 71 -6.50 -8.08 -5.84
N TYR A 72 -5.66 -8.85 -6.52
CA TYR A 72 -4.48 -9.44 -5.92
C TYR A 72 -3.29 -9.30 -6.86
N TYR A 73 -2.25 -8.62 -6.40
CA TYR A 73 -1.09 -8.32 -7.21
C TYR A 73 0.16 -8.50 -6.35
N ILE A 74 1.03 -9.45 -6.71
CA ILE A 74 2.13 -9.85 -5.83
C ILE A 74 3.46 -9.69 -6.52
N ASN A 75 4.41 -9.14 -5.77
CA ASN A 75 5.84 -9.16 -6.10
C ASN A 75 6.15 -8.54 -7.45
N TYR A 76 5.48 -7.47 -7.79
CA TYR A 76 5.89 -6.72 -8.97
C TYR A 76 6.97 -5.71 -8.59
N ARG A 77 7.75 -5.34 -9.58
CA ARG A 77 8.86 -4.41 -9.40
C ARG A 77 8.42 -3.02 -9.81
N ASP A 78 8.80 -2.04 -9.01
CA ASP A 78 8.50 -0.66 -9.31
C ASP A 78 9.72 0.20 -8.97
N SER A 79 9.73 1.45 -9.42
CA SER A 79 10.76 2.39 -9.02
C SER A 79 10.14 3.73 -8.65
N LYS A 80 10.71 4.35 -7.63
CA LYS A 80 10.22 5.60 -7.10
C LYS A 80 11.40 6.38 -6.53
N GLY A 81 11.67 7.56 -7.10
CA GLY A 81 12.72 8.42 -6.57
C GLY A 81 14.10 7.79 -6.55
N GLY A 82 14.44 7.01 -7.57
CA GLY A 82 15.73 6.33 -7.64
C GLY A 82 15.82 5.05 -6.84
N ARG A 83 14.73 4.65 -6.18
CA ARG A 83 14.68 3.41 -5.41
C ARG A 83 14.00 2.31 -6.22
N THR A 84 14.46 1.08 -6.00
CA THR A 84 13.81 -0.10 -6.55
C THR A 84 12.92 -0.69 -5.47
N LEU A 85 11.64 -0.85 -5.78
CA LEU A 85 10.65 -1.35 -4.83
C LEU A 85 10.14 -2.69 -5.28
N LYS A 86 9.94 -3.57 -4.33
CA LYS A 86 9.18 -4.80 -4.50
C LYS A 86 7.83 -4.55 -3.85
N THR A 87 6.76 -4.67 -4.63
CA THR A 87 5.45 -4.22 -4.22
C THR A 87 4.42 -5.34 -4.32
N SER A 88 3.54 -5.41 -3.34
CA SER A 88 2.41 -6.33 -3.36
C SER A 88 1.18 -5.59 -2.88
N THR A 89 0.05 -5.83 -3.55
CA THR A 89 -1.19 -5.12 -3.25
C THR A 89 -2.35 -6.10 -3.26
N ILE A 90 -3.25 -5.94 -2.30
CA ILE A 90 -4.53 -6.63 -2.30
C ILE A 90 -5.64 -5.59 -2.14
N SER A 91 -6.71 -5.72 -2.91
CA SER A 91 -7.89 -4.87 -2.75
C SER A 91 -9.05 -5.72 -2.26
N CYS A 92 -9.93 -5.11 -1.49
CA CYS A 92 -11.03 -5.83 -0.86
C CYS A 92 -12.20 -4.90 -0.60
N GLU A 93 -13.40 -5.37 -0.97
CA GLU A 93 -14.65 -4.72 -0.56
C GLU A 93 -15.22 -5.48 0.61
N MET A 94 -15.38 -4.83 1.74
CA MET A 94 -15.92 -5.47 2.94
C MET A 94 -16.47 -4.40 3.88
N GLY A 95 -17.62 -4.65 4.47
CA GLY A 95 -18.20 -3.73 5.44
C GLY A 95 -18.49 -2.35 4.89
N GLY A 96 -18.83 -2.24 3.62
CA GLY A 96 -19.09 -0.97 2.96
C GLY A 96 -17.84 -0.21 2.53
N LEU A 97 -16.66 -0.78 2.77
CA LEU A 97 -15.39 -0.17 2.38
C LEU A 97 -14.82 -0.85 1.16
N ASN A 98 -14.12 -0.07 0.33
CA ASN A 98 -13.37 -0.57 -0.81
C ASN A 98 -11.92 -0.12 -0.62
N LEU A 99 -11.09 -1.00 -0.08
CA LEU A 99 -9.74 -0.64 0.36
C LEU A 99 -8.68 -1.40 -0.42
N ALA A 100 -7.51 -0.79 -0.55
CA ALA A 100 -6.31 -1.47 -1.00
C ALA A 100 -5.28 -1.46 0.11
N PHE A 101 -4.63 -2.60 0.31
CA PHE A 101 -3.56 -2.78 1.27
C PHE A 101 -2.30 -3.09 0.48
N CYS A 102 -1.28 -2.26 0.63
CA CYS A 102 -0.11 -2.32 -0.22
C CYS A 102 1.16 -2.38 0.63
N ILE A 103 2.07 -3.26 0.25
CA ILE A 103 3.39 -3.35 0.87
C ILE A 103 4.42 -2.95 -0.18
N ASN A 104 5.25 -1.96 0.17
CA ASN A 104 6.35 -1.49 -0.69
C ASN A 104 7.66 -1.72 0.05
N TYR A 105 8.47 -2.61 -0.45
CA TYR A 105 9.76 -2.90 0.18
C TYR A 105 10.88 -2.30 -0.66
N ASP A 106 11.72 -1.46 -0.03
CA ASP A 106 12.87 -0.87 -0.69
C ASP A 106 13.99 -1.92 -0.75
N CYS A 107 14.21 -2.46 -1.93
CA CYS A 107 15.21 -3.49 -2.15
C CYS A 107 16.34 -3.00 -3.06
N SER A 108 16.60 -1.70 -3.05
CA SER A 108 17.62 -1.11 -3.93
C SER A 108 18.98 -1.77 -3.78
N ASN A 109 19.33 -2.19 -2.56
CA ASN A 109 20.59 -2.85 -2.28
C ASN A 109 20.53 -4.38 -2.48
N LEU A 110 19.36 -4.90 -2.83
CA LEU A 110 19.12 -6.33 -3.00
C LEU A 110 18.61 -6.65 -4.39
N ASP A 111 18.85 -5.76 -5.33
CA ASP A 111 18.31 -5.83 -6.68
C ASP A 111 18.65 -7.14 -7.40
N GLN A 112 19.82 -7.66 -7.12
CA GLN A 112 20.30 -8.88 -7.76
C GLN A 112 19.50 -10.12 -7.35
N PHE A 113 18.63 -10.01 -6.36
CA PHE A 113 17.84 -11.15 -5.89
C PHE A 113 16.45 -11.24 -6.53
N PHE A 114 16.16 -10.35 -7.44
CA PHE A 114 14.87 -10.42 -8.15
C PHE A 114 14.91 -11.38 -9.32
#